data_1e1c8f3e05003b5d021e37f81ae9138a
#
_entry.id   1e1c8f3e05003b5d021e37f81ae9138a
#
_cell.length_a   1.000
_cell.length_b   1.000
_cell.length_c   1.000
_cell.angle_alpha   90.00
_cell.angle_beta   90.00
_cell.angle_gamma   90.00
#
_symmetry.space_group_name_H-M   'P 1'
#
loop_
_entity.id
_entity.type
_entity.pdbx_description
1 polymer ?
#
loop_
_entity_poly.entity_id
_entity_poly.type
_entity_poly.pdbx_seq_one_letter_code
_entity_poly.pdbx_strand_id
1 'polypeptide(L)'
;MMNMQQMIKQAQKLQKQMEQSQAELAATQFTGTSAQDLVIATLTGDKKLVAIDFKPEVVDADDIETLQDMTIQAVNAALEQIDEATKKKLGAFAGKLPF
;
A
#
# COMPACT_ATOMS: atom_id res chain seq x y z
N MET A 1 -38.87 -4.67 2.88
CA MET A 1 -38.03 -4.11 3.97
C MET A 1 -37.25 -5.22 4.66
N MET A 2 -35.99 -4.96 4.93
CA MET A 2 -35.20 -5.91 5.72
C MET A 2 -35.53 -5.77 7.17
N ASN A 3 -35.64 -6.91 7.89
CA ASN A 3 -35.82 -6.89 9.33
C ASN A 3 -34.44 -6.65 10.01
N MET A 4 -34.45 -6.43 11.30
CA MET A 4 -33.24 -6.11 12.07
C MET A 4 -32.20 -7.25 12.00
N GLN A 5 -32.64 -8.51 12.03
CA GLN A 5 -31.74 -9.65 11.93
C GLN A 5 -31.03 -9.73 10.60
N GLN A 6 -31.74 -9.44 9.49
CA GLN A 6 -31.14 -9.41 8.16
C GLN A 6 -30.13 -8.27 8.03
N MET A 7 -30.43 -7.13 8.62
CA MET A 7 -29.51 -5.98 8.63
C MET A 7 -28.22 -6.31 9.40
N ILE A 8 -28.35 -6.97 10.54
CA ILE A 8 -27.19 -7.39 11.34
C ILE A 8 -26.33 -8.38 10.58
N LYS A 9 -26.95 -9.37 9.93
CA LYS A 9 -26.22 -10.35 9.13
C LYS A 9 -25.47 -9.70 7.97
N GLN A 10 -26.11 -8.75 7.29
CA GLN A 10 -25.45 -8.02 6.20
C GLN A 10 -24.28 -7.19 6.70
N ALA A 11 -24.46 -6.52 7.83
CA ALA A 11 -23.40 -5.72 8.42
C ALA A 11 -22.21 -6.58 8.83
N GLN A 12 -22.46 -7.75 9.43
CA GLN A 12 -21.41 -8.69 9.81
C GLN A 12 -20.68 -9.25 8.59
N LYS A 13 -21.42 -9.59 7.54
CA LYS A 13 -20.83 -10.08 6.30
C LYS A 13 -19.93 -9.02 5.65
N LEU A 14 -20.41 -7.79 5.60
CA LEU A 14 -19.66 -6.69 5.02
C LEU A 14 -18.39 -6.42 5.84
N GLN A 15 -18.50 -6.42 7.17
CA GLN A 15 -17.36 -6.24 8.06
C GLN A 15 -16.29 -7.31 7.83
N LYS A 16 -16.71 -8.57 7.69
CA LYS A 16 -15.81 -9.67 7.42
C LYS A 16 -15.10 -9.51 6.08
N GLN A 17 -15.83 -9.09 5.06
CA GLN A 17 -15.25 -8.83 3.73
C GLN A 17 -14.24 -7.69 3.79
N MET A 18 -14.53 -6.63 4.54
CA MET A 18 -13.61 -5.52 4.72
C MET A 18 -12.33 -5.96 5.45
N GLU A 19 -12.46 -6.76 6.50
CA GLU A 19 -11.32 -7.29 7.24
C GLU A 19 -10.44 -8.17 6.34
N GLN A 20 -11.04 -9.04 5.53
CA GLN A 20 -10.32 -9.87 4.58
C GLN A 20 -9.60 -9.03 3.53
N SER A 21 -10.28 -8.01 3.01
CA SER A 21 -9.71 -7.10 2.02
C SER A 21 -8.53 -6.33 2.59
N GLN A 22 -8.64 -5.85 3.83
CA GLN A 22 -7.55 -5.16 4.51
C GLN A 22 -6.37 -6.08 4.77
N ALA A 23 -6.64 -7.34 5.16
CA ALA A 23 -5.58 -8.33 5.38
C ALA A 23 -4.83 -8.65 4.08
N GLU A 24 -5.55 -8.79 2.97
CA GLU A 24 -4.96 -9.01 1.65
C GLU A 24 -4.09 -7.83 1.24
N LEU A 25 -4.59 -6.62 1.45
CA LEU A 25 -3.82 -5.40 1.15
C LEU A 25 -2.55 -5.33 1.98
N ALA A 26 -2.66 -5.61 3.29
CA ALA A 26 -1.51 -5.58 4.20
C ALA A 26 -0.42 -6.57 3.80
N ALA A 27 -0.80 -7.72 3.21
CA ALA A 27 0.13 -8.75 2.77
C ALA A 27 0.67 -8.50 1.36
N THR A 28 0.06 -7.61 0.59
CA THR A 28 0.47 -7.31 -0.78
C THR A 28 1.73 -6.48 -0.78
N GLN A 29 2.67 -6.80 -1.67
CA GLN A 29 3.90 -6.04 -1.82
C GLN A 29 3.73 -4.97 -2.90
N PHE A 30 4.26 -3.80 -2.61
CA PHE A 30 4.27 -2.65 -3.52
C PHE A 30 5.71 -2.21 -3.74
N THR A 31 6.06 -1.95 -4.98
CA THR A 31 7.42 -1.56 -5.35
C THR A 31 7.42 -0.13 -5.84
N GLY A 32 8.27 0.70 -5.26
CA GLY A 32 8.52 2.06 -5.71
C GLY A 32 9.93 2.19 -6.23
N THR A 33 10.13 3.02 -7.24
CA THR A 33 11.44 3.22 -7.86
C THR A 33 11.82 4.69 -7.88
N SER A 34 13.13 4.94 -7.81
CA SER A 34 13.68 6.27 -8.05
C SER A 34 13.83 6.53 -9.54
N ALA A 35 14.25 7.73 -9.90
CA ALA A 35 14.64 8.06 -11.27
C ALA A 35 15.68 7.04 -11.76
N GLN A 36 15.53 6.59 -13.01
CA GLN A 36 16.42 5.61 -13.67
C GLN A 36 16.50 4.26 -12.95
N ASP A 37 15.53 3.97 -12.06
CA ASP A 37 15.48 2.74 -11.28
C ASP A 37 16.75 2.47 -10.48
N LEU A 38 17.44 3.52 -10.03
CA LEU A 38 18.69 3.40 -9.27
C LEU A 38 18.45 2.84 -7.87
N VAL A 39 17.30 3.11 -7.27
CA VAL A 39 16.88 2.57 -5.99
C VAL A 39 15.48 2.01 -6.13
N ILE A 40 15.27 0.81 -5.63
CA ILE A 40 13.97 0.15 -5.67
C ILE A 40 13.61 -0.24 -4.24
N ALA A 41 12.48 0.27 -3.74
CA ALA A 41 11.97 -0.01 -2.41
C ALA A 41 10.74 -0.90 -2.51
N THR A 42 10.65 -1.93 -1.68
CA THR A 42 9.49 -2.81 -1.59
C THR A 42 8.88 -2.69 -0.21
N LEU A 43 7.61 -2.31 -0.17
CA LEU A 43 6.83 -2.18 1.06
C LEU A 43 5.62 -3.10 0.99
N THR A 44 5.13 -3.52 2.16
CA THR A 44 3.83 -4.18 2.24
C THR A 44 2.72 -3.13 2.37
N GLY A 45 1.48 -3.55 2.15
CA GLY A 45 0.34 -2.64 2.21
C GLY A 45 0.10 -2.04 3.59
N ASP A 46 0.68 -2.61 4.64
CA ASP A 46 0.66 -2.03 5.98
C ASP A 46 1.83 -1.06 6.22
N LYS A 47 2.47 -0.63 5.13
CA LYS A 47 3.52 0.39 5.12
C LYS A 47 4.81 -0.04 5.82
N LYS A 48 5.13 -1.34 5.77
CA LYS A 48 6.41 -1.84 6.25
C LYS A 48 7.40 -1.98 5.11
N LEU A 49 8.59 -1.43 5.27
CA LEU A 49 9.66 -1.58 4.30
C LEU A 49 10.29 -2.97 4.50
N VAL A 50 10.22 -3.82 3.47
CA VAL A 50 10.72 -5.19 3.56
C VAL A 50 11.99 -5.42 2.75
N ALA A 51 12.24 -4.59 1.74
CA ALA A 51 13.46 -4.69 0.93
C ALA A 51 13.79 -3.35 0.32
N ILE A 52 15.07 -3.11 0.12
CA ILE A 52 15.55 -1.96 -0.61
C ILE A 52 16.76 -2.38 -1.42
N ASP A 53 16.73 -2.11 -2.72
CA ASP A 53 17.79 -2.51 -3.64
C ASP A 53 18.43 -1.26 -4.23
N PHE A 54 19.76 -1.22 -4.19
CA PHE A 54 20.55 -0.14 -4.76
C PHE A 54 21.34 -0.66 -5.96
N LYS A 55 21.29 0.05 -7.08
CA LYS A 55 22.22 -0.23 -8.16
C LYS A 55 23.61 0.27 -7.76
N PRO A 56 24.68 -0.44 -8.13
CA PRO A 56 26.04 -0.03 -7.74
C PRO A 56 26.36 1.41 -8.14
N GLU A 57 25.81 1.91 -9.25
CA GLU A 57 26.10 3.26 -9.75
C GLU A 57 25.69 4.35 -8.77
N VAL A 58 24.67 4.11 -7.91
CA VAL A 58 24.21 5.12 -6.97
C VAL A 58 24.98 5.05 -5.65
N VAL A 59 25.75 4.01 -5.43
CA VAL A 59 26.53 3.84 -4.18
C VAL A 59 27.91 4.45 -4.38
N ASP A 60 28.01 5.75 -4.10
CA ASP A 60 29.21 6.54 -4.29
C ASP A 60 29.47 7.32 -3.00
N ALA A 61 30.61 7.02 -2.36
CA ALA A 61 30.98 7.64 -1.10
C ALA A 61 31.17 9.16 -1.23
N ASP A 62 31.44 9.63 -2.44
CA ASP A 62 31.64 11.06 -2.70
C ASP A 62 30.31 11.78 -3.03
N ASP A 63 29.20 11.05 -3.12
CA ASP A 63 27.90 11.63 -3.44
C ASP A 63 26.77 10.94 -2.65
N ILE A 64 26.85 11.06 -1.35
CA ILE A 64 25.86 10.47 -0.44
C ILE A 64 24.48 11.13 -0.61
N GLU A 65 24.46 12.42 -0.97
CA GLU A 65 23.22 13.18 -1.14
C GLU A 65 22.32 12.55 -2.22
N THR A 66 22.91 12.17 -3.36
CA THR A 66 22.14 11.50 -4.43
C THR A 66 21.55 10.19 -3.93
N LEU A 67 22.32 9.40 -3.18
CA LEU A 67 21.82 8.15 -2.60
C LEU A 67 20.63 8.40 -1.69
N GLN A 68 20.72 9.42 -0.83
CA GLN A 68 19.64 9.80 0.07
C GLN A 68 18.39 10.21 -0.70
N ASP A 69 18.53 11.07 -1.70
CA ASP A 69 17.41 11.60 -2.47
C ASP A 69 16.71 10.49 -3.25
N MET A 70 17.47 9.60 -3.90
CA MET A 70 16.91 8.47 -4.65
C MET A 70 16.20 7.48 -3.73
N THR A 71 16.73 7.27 -2.52
CA THR A 71 16.08 6.41 -1.53
C THR A 71 14.74 6.98 -1.11
N ILE A 72 14.68 8.28 -0.84
CA ILE A 72 13.43 8.98 -0.49
C ILE A 72 12.42 8.85 -1.62
N GLN A 73 12.84 9.06 -2.88
CA GLN A 73 11.96 8.93 -4.03
C GLN A 73 11.34 7.53 -4.12
N ALA A 74 12.17 6.49 -3.98
CA ALA A 74 11.71 5.11 -4.11
C ALA A 74 10.70 4.75 -3.02
N VAL A 75 10.99 5.09 -1.77
CA VAL A 75 10.10 4.80 -0.64
C VAL A 75 8.79 5.55 -0.80
N ASN A 76 8.85 6.84 -1.14
CA ASN A 76 7.64 7.64 -1.30
C ASN A 76 6.78 7.18 -2.48
N ALA A 77 7.40 6.73 -3.57
CA ALA A 77 6.67 6.17 -4.70
C ALA A 77 5.89 4.92 -4.31
N ALA A 78 6.49 4.04 -3.49
CA ALA A 78 5.81 2.85 -2.98
C ALA A 78 4.65 3.25 -2.05
N LEU A 79 4.85 4.23 -1.18
CA LEU A 79 3.79 4.72 -0.28
C LEU A 79 2.61 5.30 -1.06
N GLU A 80 2.86 6.02 -2.15
CA GLU A 80 1.79 6.53 -3.02
C GLU A 80 0.97 5.40 -3.63
N GLN A 81 1.61 4.33 -4.09
CA GLN A 81 0.90 3.17 -4.62
C GLN A 81 0.03 2.51 -3.56
N ILE A 82 0.53 2.41 -2.33
CA ILE A 82 -0.24 1.86 -1.21
C ILE A 82 -1.47 2.73 -0.94
N ASP A 83 -1.30 4.05 -0.91
CA ASP A 83 -2.40 4.98 -0.67
C ASP A 83 -3.47 4.87 -1.77
N GLU A 84 -3.07 4.76 -3.03
CA GLU A 84 -4.00 4.57 -4.14
C GLU A 84 -4.76 3.26 -4.04
N ALA A 85 -4.05 2.17 -3.71
CA ALA A 85 -4.66 0.86 -3.56
C ALA A 85 -5.64 0.85 -2.38
N THR A 86 -5.30 1.53 -1.29
CA THR A 86 -6.17 1.67 -0.11
C THR A 86 -7.45 2.41 -0.47
N LYS A 87 -7.34 3.51 -1.20
CA LYS A 87 -8.50 4.30 -1.63
C LYS A 87 -9.42 3.49 -2.53
N LYS A 88 -8.87 2.71 -3.45
CA LYS A 88 -9.66 1.83 -4.33
C LYS A 88 -10.42 0.79 -3.53
N LYS A 89 -9.78 0.16 -2.55
CA LYS A 89 -10.44 -0.84 -1.71
C LYS A 89 -11.55 -0.23 -0.85
N LEU A 90 -11.31 0.94 -0.26
CA LEU A 90 -12.34 1.64 0.51
C LEU A 90 -13.50 2.07 -0.39
N GLY A 91 -13.20 2.56 -1.59
CA GLY A 91 -14.22 2.95 -2.57
C GLY A 91 -15.12 1.79 -2.98
N ALA A 92 -14.57 0.57 -3.06
CA ALA A 92 -15.34 -0.62 -3.40
C ALA A 92 -16.40 -0.93 -2.34
N PHE A 93 -16.20 -0.54 -1.09
CA PHE A 93 -17.15 -0.78 0.00
C PHE A 93 -18.07 0.40 0.29
N ALA A 94 -17.74 1.59 -0.18
CA ALA A 94 -18.49 2.81 0.14
C ALA A 94 -19.96 2.71 -0.28
N GLY A 95 -20.25 2.13 -1.44
CA GLY A 95 -21.59 1.95 -1.94
C GLY A 95 -22.35 0.76 -1.36
N LYS A 96 -21.69 -0.06 -0.55
CA LYS A 96 -22.26 -1.28 0.04
C LYS A 96 -22.62 -1.12 1.51
N LEU A 97 -22.33 0.04 2.08
CA LEU A 97 -22.64 0.30 3.49
C LEU A 97 -24.17 0.37 3.67
N PRO A 98 -24.69 -0.23 4.75
CA PRO A 98 -26.16 -0.30 4.95
C PRO A 98 -26.79 1.01 5.45
N PHE A 99 -26.03 2.08 5.49
CA PHE A 99 -26.51 3.39 5.96
C PHE A 99 -25.97 4.53 5.10
#